data_bb23e9e26860bd6a563c5001c71fcee0
#
_entry.id   bb23e9e26860bd6a563c5001c71fcee0
#
_cell.length_a   1.000
_cell.length_b   1.000
_cell.length_c   1.000
_cell.angle_alpha   90.00
_cell.angle_beta   90.00
_cell.angle_gamma   90.00
#
_symmetry.space_group_name_H-M   'P 1'
#
loop_
_entity.id
_entity.type
_entity.pdbx_description
1 polymer ?
#
loop_
_entity_poly.entity_id
_entity_poly.type
_entity_poly.pdbx_seq_one_letter_code
_entity_poly.pdbx_strand_id
1 'polypeptide(L)'
;LRAANGYVVIAPHRRGLPGYGSEWNEQVSTDWTGQCMRDYLSSIDDAAQNLPFVDKDNLAAVGASFGGFSVYYLAGIHNKRFKCLIAHDGAFNLESMYTDTEEAWFSNWEYDDAYWNKDKSASAQRTYANSPHLNVDKWDTPILCIHGEKDYRINANQGMGAFNAARLRGIPAELLLFPDENHWVLKPQNGILWQRTFFNWLDRWLKNK
;
A
#
# COMPACT_ATOMS: atom_id res chain seq x y z
N LEU A 1 -9.82 -15.93 8.44
CA LEU A 1 -8.61 -16.66 8.05
C LEU A 1 -7.37 -16.15 8.81
N ARG A 2 -7.14 -14.83 8.89
CA ARG A 2 -5.97 -14.25 9.58
C ARG A 2 -5.96 -14.58 11.07
N ALA A 3 -7.09 -14.41 11.78
CA ALA A 3 -7.21 -14.78 13.19
C ALA A 3 -6.95 -16.27 13.44
N ALA A 4 -7.42 -17.15 12.54
CA ALA A 4 -7.14 -18.59 12.62
C ALA A 4 -5.65 -18.94 12.45
N ASN A 5 -4.85 -18.03 11.87
CA ASN A 5 -3.40 -18.14 11.79
C ASN A 5 -2.67 -17.38 12.91
N GLY A 6 -3.38 -16.99 13.97
CA GLY A 6 -2.79 -16.35 15.14
C GLY A 6 -2.46 -14.88 15.01
N TYR A 7 -3.09 -14.17 14.05
CA TYR A 7 -2.90 -12.73 13.84
C TYR A 7 -4.08 -11.92 14.36
N VAL A 8 -3.80 -10.86 15.08
CA VAL A 8 -4.75 -9.77 15.32
C VAL A 8 -4.82 -8.92 14.07
N VAL A 9 -6.02 -8.56 13.63
CA VAL A 9 -6.24 -7.73 12.45
C VAL A 9 -6.90 -6.43 12.86
N ILE A 10 -6.24 -5.32 12.52
CA ILE A 10 -6.76 -3.98 12.69
C ILE A 10 -7.09 -3.42 11.32
N ALA A 11 -8.36 -3.11 11.11
CA ALA A 11 -8.86 -2.51 9.88
C ALA A 11 -9.48 -1.15 10.23
N PRO A 12 -8.68 -0.08 10.31
CA PRO A 12 -9.15 1.22 10.74
C PRO A 12 -10.09 1.82 9.71
N HIS A 13 -11.19 2.39 10.18
CA HIS A 13 -12.10 3.17 9.36
C HIS A 13 -11.55 4.59 9.18
N ARG A 14 -10.45 4.67 8.45
CA ARG A 14 -9.70 5.92 8.24
C ARG A 14 -10.51 6.95 7.46
N ARG A 15 -10.14 8.21 7.54
CA ARG A 15 -10.71 9.27 6.70
C ARG A 15 -10.57 8.96 5.22
N GLY A 16 -11.63 9.26 4.45
CA GLY A 16 -11.76 8.88 3.06
C GLY A 16 -12.49 7.56 2.82
N LEU A 17 -12.94 6.85 3.87
CA LEU A 17 -13.83 5.70 3.72
C LEU A 17 -15.31 6.11 3.94
N PRO A 18 -16.26 5.47 3.23
CA PRO A 18 -17.69 5.75 3.42
C PRO A 18 -18.17 5.31 4.81
N GLY A 19 -19.31 5.86 5.26
CA GLY A 19 -19.98 5.46 6.49
C GLY A 19 -20.10 6.54 7.56
N TYR A 20 -19.31 7.62 7.47
CA TYR A 20 -19.31 8.75 8.42
C TYR A 20 -19.64 10.10 7.76
N GLY A 21 -20.39 10.06 6.65
CA GLY A 21 -20.79 11.25 5.91
C GLY A 21 -19.78 11.68 4.85
N SER A 22 -20.20 12.63 3.99
CA SER A 22 -19.40 13.12 2.85
C SER A 22 -18.16 13.87 3.31
N GLU A 23 -18.24 14.69 4.34
CA GLU A 23 -17.08 15.40 4.89
C GLU A 23 -15.93 14.47 5.29
N TRP A 24 -16.26 13.33 5.92
CA TRP A 24 -15.28 12.30 6.24
C TRP A 24 -14.72 11.62 4.98
N ASN A 25 -15.60 11.31 4.03
CA ASN A 25 -15.25 10.60 2.80
C ASN A 25 -14.35 11.45 1.88
N GLU A 26 -14.61 12.74 1.78
CA GLU A 26 -13.90 13.67 0.90
C GLU A 26 -12.47 14.00 1.37
N GLN A 27 -12.12 13.72 2.62
CA GLN A 27 -10.81 14.06 3.18
C GLN A 27 -9.61 13.29 2.57
N VAL A 28 -9.84 12.31 1.72
CA VAL A 28 -8.78 11.61 0.98
C VAL A 28 -8.53 12.22 -0.39
N SER A 29 -9.56 12.82 -0.99
CA SER A 29 -9.44 13.44 -2.31
C SER A 29 -8.42 14.56 -2.29
N THR A 30 -7.52 14.57 -3.25
CA THR A 30 -6.40 15.52 -3.39
C THR A 30 -5.39 15.50 -2.22
N ASP A 31 -5.47 14.53 -1.29
CA ASP A 31 -4.53 14.39 -0.17
C ASP A 31 -4.28 12.93 0.24
N TRP A 32 -3.89 12.10 -0.70
CA TRP A 32 -3.66 10.67 -0.49
C TRP A 32 -2.58 10.35 0.55
N THR A 33 -1.65 11.25 0.77
CA THR A 33 -0.53 11.08 1.71
C THR A 33 -0.71 11.83 3.02
N GLY A 34 -1.84 12.47 3.22
CA GLY A 34 -2.12 13.31 4.37
C GLY A 34 -2.74 12.57 5.55
N GLN A 35 -3.95 12.98 5.91
CA GLN A 35 -4.58 12.54 7.15
C GLN A 35 -4.87 11.04 7.18
N CYS A 36 -5.24 10.42 6.05
CA CYS A 36 -5.49 8.98 5.99
C CYS A 36 -4.26 8.13 6.39
N MET A 37 -3.05 8.59 6.07
CA MET A 37 -1.81 7.91 6.49
C MET A 37 -1.55 8.07 7.99
N ARG A 38 -1.85 9.25 8.55
CA ARG A 38 -1.78 9.46 10.00
C ARG A 38 -2.80 8.61 10.75
N ASP A 39 -4.00 8.42 10.18
CA ASP A 39 -5.03 7.56 10.76
C ASP A 39 -4.57 6.10 10.84
N TYR A 40 -3.88 5.57 9.82
CA TYR A 40 -3.28 4.23 9.91
C TYR A 40 -2.25 4.12 11.02
N LEU A 41 -1.33 5.07 11.11
CA LEU A 41 -0.26 5.04 12.12
C LEU A 41 -0.83 5.21 13.53
N SER A 42 -1.74 6.15 13.75
CA SER A 42 -2.36 6.34 15.07
C SER A 42 -3.20 5.15 15.50
N SER A 43 -3.90 4.48 14.57
CA SER A 43 -4.69 3.28 14.88
C SER A 43 -3.83 2.12 15.33
N ILE A 44 -2.68 1.90 14.70
CA ILE A 44 -1.78 0.83 15.14
C ILE A 44 -1.05 1.19 16.43
N ASP A 45 -0.68 2.45 16.63
CA ASP A 45 -0.07 2.93 17.87
C ASP A 45 -1.04 2.76 19.06
N ASP A 46 -2.31 3.15 18.88
CA ASP A 46 -3.37 2.97 19.88
C ASP A 46 -3.58 1.49 20.23
N ALA A 47 -3.69 0.64 19.21
CA ALA A 47 -3.86 -0.80 19.42
C ALA A 47 -2.65 -1.45 20.14
N ALA A 48 -1.44 -1.07 19.76
CA ALA A 48 -0.22 -1.56 20.39
C ALA A 48 -0.08 -1.11 21.84
N GLN A 49 -0.62 0.06 22.17
CA GLN A 49 -0.58 0.61 23.53
C GLN A 49 -1.70 0.08 24.43
N ASN A 50 -2.91 -0.08 23.89
CA ASN A 50 -4.13 -0.26 24.70
C ASN A 50 -4.70 -1.68 24.65
N LEU A 51 -4.27 -2.53 23.71
CA LEU A 51 -4.73 -3.91 23.60
C LEU A 51 -3.66 -4.89 24.09
N PRO A 52 -3.81 -5.49 25.29
CA PRO A 52 -2.76 -6.30 25.92
C PRO A 52 -2.44 -7.61 25.18
N PHE A 53 -3.28 -8.01 24.23
CA PHE A 53 -3.08 -9.19 23.38
C PHE A 53 -2.39 -8.86 22.04
N VAL A 54 -2.07 -7.60 21.78
CA VAL A 54 -1.30 -7.18 20.60
C VAL A 54 0.18 -7.21 20.91
N ASP A 55 0.92 -7.99 20.13
CA ASP A 55 2.38 -7.98 20.18
C ASP A 55 2.91 -6.75 19.43
N LYS A 56 3.22 -5.70 20.17
CA LYS A 56 3.67 -4.40 19.66
C LYS A 56 5.02 -4.45 18.93
N ASP A 57 5.81 -5.49 19.17
CA ASP A 57 7.13 -5.65 18.58
C ASP A 57 7.09 -6.45 17.28
N ASN A 58 5.94 -7.03 16.92
CA ASN A 58 5.74 -7.86 15.73
C ASN A 58 4.53 -7.39 14.90
N LEU A 59 4.65 -6.18 14.35
CA LEU A 59 3.60 -5.53 13.55
C LEU A 59 3.92 -5.61 12.05
N ALA A 60 2.89 -5.72 11.22
CA ALA A 60 2.98 -5.62 9.76
C ALA A 60 1.90 -4.69 9.20
N ALA A 61 2.20 -4.06 8.08
CA ALA A 61 1.20 -3.35 7.28
C ALA A 61 0.92 -4.11 5.98
N VAL A 62 -0.35 -4.30 5.68
CA VAL A 62 -0.80 -5.01 4.47
C VAL A 62 -1.92 -4.22 3.80
N GLY A 63 -1.91 -4.16 2.47
CA GLY A 63 -2.93 -3.42 1.75
C GLY A 63 -2.99 -3.78 0.28
N ALA A 64 -4.14 -3.54 -0.35
CA ALA A 64 -4.36 -3.73 -1.76
C ALA A 64 -4.90 -2.44 -2.41
N SER A 65 -4.59 -2.22 -3.69
CA SER A 65 -5.02 -1.06 -4.45
C SER A 65 -4.55 0.25 -3.77
N PHE A 66 -5.46 1.13 -3.37
CA PHE A 66 -5.13 2.28 -2.51
C PHE A 66 -4.38 1.85 -1.22
N GLY A 67 -4.74 0.68 -0.66
CA GLY A 67 -4.02 0.10 0.48
C GLY A 67 -2.58 -0.32 0.13
N GLY A 68 -2.35 -0.82 -1.08
CA GLY A 68 -1.02 -1.12 -1.62
C GLY A 68 -0.17 0.14 -1.78
N PHE A 69 -0.75 1.20 -2.36
CA PHE A 69 -0.15 2.53 -2.37
C PHE A 69 0.20 3.01 -0.96
N SER A 70 -0.75 2.86 -0.02
CA SER A 70 -0.55 3.25 1.38
C SER A 70 0.64 2.50 2.00
N VAL A 71 0.79 1.21 1.72
CA VAL A 71 1.94 0.41 2.20
C VAL A 71 3.26 0.92 1.62
N TYR A 72 3.32 1.23 0.32
CA TYR A 72 4.52 1.81 -0.30
C TYR A 72 4.88 3.17 0.31
N TYR A 73 3.89 4.01 0.57
CA TYR A 73 4.12 5.31 1.21
C TYR A 73 4.55 5.15 2.68
N LEU A 74 3.85 4.29 3.42
CA LEU A 74 4.19 3.98 4.82
C LEU A 74 5.60 3.40 4.96
N ALA A 75 6.11 2.65 3.98
CA ALA A 75 7.47 2.12 3.98
C ALA A 75 8.53 3.22 4.18
N GLY A 76 8.25 4.45 3.74
CA GLY A 76 9.15 5.61 3.92
C GLY A 76 8.92 6.42 5.19
N ILE A 77 7.82 6.19 5.94
CA ILE A 77 7.45 7.08 7.05
C ILE A 77 7.10 6.38 8.35
N HIS A 78 7.03 5.05 8.40
CA HIS A 78 6.52 4.32 9.57
C HIS A 78 7.48 4.27 10.78
N ASN A 79 8.71 4.78 10.65
CA ASN A 79 9.68 4.87 11.74
C ASN A 79 9.87 3.53 12.48
N LYS A 80 10.17 2.45 11.74
CA LYS A 80 10.42 1.11 12.26
C LYS A 80 9.26 0.45 13.02
N ARG A 81 8.02 0.92 12.83
CA ARG A 81 6.84 0.30 13.45
C ARG A 81 6.59 -1.12 12.94
N PHE A 82 6.86 -1.36 11.66
CA PHE A 82 6.55 -2.63 11.01
C PHE A 82 7.80 -3.47 10.78
N LYS A 83 7.69 -4.77 11.00
CA LYS A 83 8.73 -5.77 10.71
C LYS A 83 8.69 -6.24 9.27
N CYS A 84 7.52 -6.19 8.64
CA CYS A 84 7.36 -6.49 7.22
C CYS A 84 6.13 -5.80 6.63
N LEU A 85 6.10 -5.75 5.30
CA LEU A 85 5.07 -5.10 4.50
C LEU A 85 4.56 -6.05 3.42
N ILE A 86 3.29 -5.93 3.06
CA ILE A 86 2.70 -6.60 1.89
C ILE A 86 1.87 -5.57 1.11
N ALA A 87 2.27 -5.30 -0.12
CA ALA A 87 1.55 -4.42 -1.04
C ALA A 87 1.03 -5.22 -2.23
N HIS A 88 -0.28 -5.22 -2.44
CA HIS A 88 -0.94 -5.87 -3.55
C HIS A 88 -1.56 -4.81 -4.45
N ASP A 89 -1.25 -4.85 -5.76
CA ASP A 89 -1.77 -3.96 -6.80
C ASP A 89 -1.71 -2.46 -6.41
N GLY A 90 -0.64 -2.04 -5.74
CA GLY A 90 -0.49 -0.67 -5.24
C GLY A 90 0.15 0.27 -6.25
N ALA A 91 -0.28 1.53 -6.27
CA ALA A 91 0.39 2.59 -7.02
C ALA A 91 1.72 2.97 -6.34
N PHE A 92 2.81 2.91 -7.09
CA PHE A 92 4.16 3.22 -6.61
C PHE A 92 4.68 4.55 -7.15
N ASN A 93 4.49 4.79 -8.45
CA ASN A 93 4.85 6.03 -9.13
C ASN A 93 3.58 6.70 -9.67
N LEU A 94 3.16 7.80 -9.06
CA LEU A 94 1.91 8.48 -9.41
C LEU A 94 1.99 9.22 -10.75
N GLU A 95 3.18 9.62 -11.21
CA GLU A 95 3.35 10.21 -12.54
C GLU A 95 3.12 9.16 -13.64
N SER A 96 3.72 7.96 -13.48
CA SER A 96 3.50 6.84 -14.39
C SER A 96 2.03 6.39 -14.36
N MET A 97 1.47 6.21 -13.16
CA MET A 97 0.07 5.80 -13.01
C MET A 97 -0.90 6.76 -13.70
N TYR A 98 -0.62 8.05 -13.72
CA TYR A 98 -1.49 9.05 -14.37
C TYR A 98 -1.75 8.72 -15.85
N THR A 99 -0.77 8.15 -16.54
CA THR A 99 -0.86 7.82 -17.98
C THR A 99 -1.08 6.34 -18.27
N ASP A 100 -0.86 5.47 -17.29
CA ASP A 100 -0.90 4.01 -17.47
C ASP A 100 -2.24 3.39 -17.08
N THR A 101 -3.11 4.13 -16.36
CA THR A 101 -4.38 3.60 -15.87
C THR A 101 -5.48 3.62 -16.93
N GLU A 102 -6.38 2.63 -16.89
CA GLU A 102 -7.64 2.67 -17.65
C GLU A 102 -8.60 3.76 -17.15
N GLU A 103 -8.39 4.23 -15.92
CA GLU A 103 -9.23 5.22 -15.23
C GLU A 103 -8.61 6.63 -15.28
N ALA A 104 -8.20 7.10 -16.45
CA ALA A 104 -7.55 8.42 -16.61
C ALA A 104 -8.39 9.58 -16.02
N TRP A 105 -9.73 9.48 -16.09
CA TRP A 105 -10.66 10.44 -15.47
C TRP A 105 -10.50 10.50 -13.95
N PHE A 106 -10.24 9.34 -13.31
CA PHE A 106 -10.04 9.23 -11.87
C PHE A 106 -8.77 9.97 -11.43
N SER A 107 -7.67 9.79 -12.18
CA SER A 107 -6.42 10.50 -11.91
C SER A 107 -6.57 12.02 -12.01
N ASN A 108 -7.33 12.53 -12.99
CA ASN A 108 -7.66 13.95 -13.08
C ASN A 108 -8.46 14.45 -11.88
N TRP A 109 -9.42 13.66 -11.42
CA TRP A 109 -10.24 14.00 -10.26
C TRP A 109 -9.43 13.99 -8.95
N GLU A 110 -8.69 12.91 -8.72
CA GLU A 110 -8.01 12.68 -7.44
C GLU A 110 -6.71 13.48 -7.29
N TYR A 111 -6.00 13.75 -8.39
CA TYR A 111 -4.74 14.49 -8.33
C TYR A 111 -4.90 15.98 -8.62
N ASP A 112 -6.09 16.39 -9.06
CA ASP A 112 -6.50 17.78 -9.32
C ASP A 112 -5.84 18.41 -10.57
N ASP A 113 -4.69 17.89 -11.02
CA ASP A 113 -3.98 18.39 -12.21
C ASP A 113 -2.99 17.37 -12.75
N ALA A 114 -2.60 17.52 -14.02
CA ALA A 114 -1.61 16.67 -14.66
C ALA A 114 -0.19 16.95 -14.16
N TYR A 115 0.64 15.91 -14.03
CA TYR A 115 2.00 16.06 -13.51
C TYR A 115 2.90 16.96 -14.38
N TRP A 116 2.64 17.04 -15.69
CA TRP A 116 3.41 17.88 -16.63
C TRP A 116 3.02 19.36 -16.64
N ASN A 117 1.90 19.74 -16.03
CA ASN A 117 1.48 21.13 -15.97
C ASN A 117 2.46 21.93 -15.11
N LYS A 118 2.97 23.06 -15.65
CA LYS A 118 3.96 23.89 -14.94
C LYS A 118 3.33 24.64 -13.76
N ASP A 119 2.11 25.12 -13.97
CA ASP A 119 1.35 25.92 -13.00
C ASP A 119 0.29 25.05 -12.29
N LYS A 120 0.64 23.78 -12.00
CA LYS A 120 -0.29 22.85 -11.35
C LYS A 120 -0.69 23.34 -9.96
N SER A 121 -1.89 22.93 -9.54
CA SER A 121 -2.45 23.26 -8.23
C SER A 121 -1.54 22.85 -7.06
N ALA A 122 -1.73 23.45 -5.90
CA ALA A 122 -0.97 23.09 -4.69
C ALA A 122 -1.24 21.63 -4.27
N SER A 123 -2.45 21.11 -4.50
CA SER A 123 -2.81 19.71 -4.26
C SER A 123 -2.05 18.76 -5.18
N ALA A 124 -2.01 19.05 -6.48
CA ALA A 124 -1.27 18.24 -7.45
C ALA A 124 0.24 18.27 -7.16
N GLN A 125 0.80 19.44 -6.86
CA GLN A 125 2.20 19.56 -6.44
C GLN A 125 2.50 18.66 -5.24
N ARG A 126 1.67 18.69 -4.21
CA ARG A 126 1.81 17.86 -3.02
C ARG A 126 1.68 16.37 -3.33
N THR A 127 0.70 15.98 -4.16
CA THR A 127 0.45 14.59 -4.56
C THR A 127 1.68 13.99 -5.25
N TYR A 128 2.22 14.64 -6.28
CA TYR A 128 3.39 14.13 -7.00
C TYR A 128 4.66 14.19 -6.17
N ALA A 129 4.87 15.24 -5.37
CA ALA A 129 6.03 15.36 -4.47
C ALA A 129 6.04 14.28 -3.38
N ASN A 130 4.89 13.71 -3.04
CA ASN A 130 4.74 12.63 -2.07
C ASN A 130 4.55 11.25 -2.71
N SER A 131 4.77 11.11 -4.01
CA SER A 131 4.70 9.81 -4.67
C SER A 131 5.67 8.81 -4.02
N PRO A 132 5.24 7.57 -3.69
CA PRO A 132 6.05 6.62 -2.91
C PRO A 132 7.44 6.37 -3.48
N HIS A 133 7.60 6.35 -4.80
CA HIS A 133 8.89 6.09 -5.46
C HIS A 133 9.96 7.14 -5.14
N LEU A 134 9.58 8.34 -4.73
CA LEU A 134 10.49 9.41 -4.31
C LEU A 134 11.02 9.24 -2.89
N ASN A 135 10.44 8.32 -2.10
CA ASN A 135 10.81 8.07 -0.71
C ASN A 135 11.50 6.71 -0.50
N VAL A 136 11.94 6.05 -1.56
CA VAL A 136 12.62 4.74 -1.49
C VAL A 136 13.93 4.81 -0.73
N ASP A 137 14.60 5.95 -0.70
CA ASP A 137 15.80 6.21 0.09
C ASP A 137 15.59 5.98 1.60
N LYS A 138 14.36 6.11 2.09
CA LYS A 138 13.96 5.91 3.49
C LYS A 138 13.48 4.49 3.80
N TRP A 139 13.32 3.63 2.79
CA TRP A 139 12.85 2.27 2.98
C TRP A 139 13.91 1.41 3.66
N ASP A 140 13.51 0.65 4.67
CA ASP A 140 14.39 -0.25 5.44
C ASP A 140 13.71 -1.59 5.82
N THR A 141 12.46 -1.77 5.44
CA THR A 141 11.60 -2.85 5.91
C THR A 141 11.31 -3.86 4.81
N PRO A 142 11.42 -5.18 5.08
CA PRO A 142 11.11 -6.24 4.13
C PRO A 142 9.73 -6.10 3.51
N ILE A 143 9.61 -6.28 2.19
CA ILE A 143 8.37 -6.08 1.46
C ILE A 143 8.05 -7.21 0.48
N LEU A 144 6.80 -7.68 0.51
CA LEU A 144 6.22 -8.54 -0.50
C LEU A 144 5.34 -7.70 -1.43
N CYS A 145 5.67 -7.69 -2.72
CA CYS A 145 4.87 -7.07 -3.77
C CYS A 145 4.06 -8.17 -4.49
N ILE A 146 2.76 -7.97 -4.65
CA ILE A 146 1.86 -8.89 -5.36
C ILE A 146 1.16 -8.13 -6.46
N HIS A 147 1.04 -8.70 -7.69
CA HIS A 147 0.39 -8.02 -8.80
C HIS A 147 -0.16 -8.99 -9.84
N GLY A 148 -1.31 -8.63 -10.43
CA GLY A 148 -1.83 -9.28 -11.62
C GLY A 148 -1.26 -8.62 -12.89
N GLU A 149 -0.74 -9.40 -13.85
CA GLU A 149 -0.16 -8.84 -15.08
C GLU A 149 -1.21 -8.21 -16.03
N LYS A 150 -2.49 -8.56 -15.84
CA LYS A 150 -3.61 -7.97 -16.58
C LYS A 150 -4.34 -6.88 -15.81
N ASP A 151 -3.68 -6.31 -14.83
CA ASP A 151 -4.19 -5.14 -14.11
C ASP A 151 -3.99 -3.89 -14.97
N TYR A 152 -5.09 -3.35 -15.51
CA TYR A 152 -5.11 -2.12 -16.29
C TYR A 152 -5.54 -0.90 -15.46
N ARG A 153 -5.94 -1.13 -14.22
CA ARG A 153 -6.27 -0.06 -13.26
C ARG A 153 -5.01 0.51 -12.62
N ILE A 154 -4.19 -0.38 -12.08
CA ILE A 154 -2.84 -0.08 -11.57
C ILE A 154 -1.90 -1.08 -12.23
N ASN A 155 -1.19 -0.66 -13.25
CA ASN A 155 -0.39 -1.57 -14.06
C ASN A 155 0.67 -2.32 -13.27
N ALA A 156 1.00 -3.56 -13.67
CA ALA A 156 1.95 -4.44 -12.99
C ALA A 156 3.37 -3.84 -12.86
N ASN A 157 3.74 -2.90 -13.73
CA ASN A 157 4.99 -2.15 -13.64
C ASN A 157 5.13 -1.38 -12.32
N GLN A 158 4.04 -1.01 -11.64
CA GLN A 158 4.04 -0.37 -10.34
C GLN A 158 4.60 -1.33 -9.27
N GLY A 159 4.08 -2.54 -9.19
CA GLY A 159 4.58 -3.57 -8.26
C GLY A 159 6.01 -4.04 -8.61
N MET A 160 6.32 -4.21 -9.89
CA MET A 160 7.66 -4.56 -10.35
C MET A 160 8.68 -3.45 -10.02
N GLY A 161 8.29 -2.19 -10.21
CA GLY A 161 9.13 -1.04 -9.88
C GLY A 161 9.44 -0.96 -8.39
N ALA A 162 8.44 -1.13 -7.53
CA ALA A 162 8.60 -1.15 -6.08
C ALA A 162 9.51 -2.31 -5.62
N PHE A 163 9.30 -3.51 -6.15
CA PHE A 163 10.16 -4.67 -5.88
C PHE A 163 11.61 -4.41 -6.28
N ASN A 164 11.85 -3.92 -7.49
CA ASN A 164 13.19 -3.62 -7.98
C ASN A 164 13.88 -2.54 -7.14
N ALA A 165 13.15 -1.49 -6.78
CA ALA A 165 13.66 -0.42 -5.92
C ALA A 165 14.12 -0.96 -4.55
N ALA A 166 13.28 -1.80 -3.91
CA ALA A 166 13.64 -2.46 -2.65
C ALA A 166 14.90 -3.34 -2.80
N ARG A 167 14.97 -4.16 -3.87
CA ARG A 167 16.13 -5.04 -4.14
C ARG A 167 17.42 -4.26 -4.39
N LEU A 168 17.38 -3.18 -5.16
CA LEU A 168 18.53 -2.31 -5.41
C LEU A 168 19.03 -1.61 -4.14
N ARG A 169 18.13 -1.37 -3.19
CA ARG A 169 18.45 -0.84 -1.86
C ARG A 169 18.99 -1.89 -0.88
N GLY A 170 19.06 -3.17 -1.29
CA GLY A 170 19.46 -4.27 -0.41
C GLY A 170 18.39 -4.70 0.60
N ILE A 171 17.14 -4.26 0.42
CA ILE A 171 16.02 -4.61 1.28
C ILE A 171 15.51 -5.99 0.86
N PRO A 172 15.25 -6.92 1.81
CA PRO A 172 14.60 -8.19 1.50
C PRO A 172 13.26 -7.97 0.82
N ALA A 173 13.10 -8.47 -0.40
CA ALA A 173 11.87 -8.30 -1.15
C ALA A 173 11.53 -9.56 -1.95
N GLU A 174 10.24 -9.85 -2.06
CA GLU A 174 9.69 -10.88 -2.93
C GLU A 174 8.65 -10.27 -3.86
N LEU A 175 8.50 -10.84 -5.06
CA LEU A 175 7.50 -10.45 -6.04
C LEU A 175 6.68 -11.68 -6.44
N LEU A 176 5.37 -11.60 -6.28
CA LEU A 176 4.41 -12.59 -6.76
C LEU A 176 3.60 -11.98 -7.91
N LEU A 177 3.87 -12.43 -9.13
CA LEU A 177 3.11 -12.03 -10.31
C LEU A 177 2.14 -13.14 -10.73
N PHE A 178 0.94 -12.74 -11.12
CA PHE A 178 -0.08 -13.62 -11.69
C PHE A 178 -0.31 -13.25 -13.16
N PRO A 179 0.22 -14.04 -14.12
CA PRO A 179 0.15 -13.71 -15.55
C PRO A 179 -1.27 -13.63 -16.11
N ASP A 180 -2.21 -14.23 -15.42
CA ASP A 180 -3.58 -14.41 -15.88
C ASP A 180 -4.66 -13.80 -14.97
N GLU A 181 -4.24 -12.99 -13.98
CA GLU A 181 -5.12 -12.19 -13.11
C GLU A 181 -5.07 -10.70 -13.45
N ASN A 182 -6.15 -10.01 -13.10
CA ASN A 182 -6.30 -8.57 -13.23
C ASN A 182 -6.09 -7.88 -11.85
N HIS A 183 -6.80 -6.79 -11.58
CA HIS A 183 -6.79 -6.10 -10.27
C HIS A 183 -7.29 -6.98 -9.10
N TRP A 184 -7.89 -8.12 -9.41
CA TRP A 184 -8.42 -9.09 -8.45
C TRP A 184 -7.86 -10.48 -8.72
N VAL A 185 -7.48 -11.20 -7.66
CA VAL A 185 -7.09 -12.62 -7.78
C VAL A 185 -8.37 -13.45 -7.69
N LEU A 186 -8.91 -13.85 -8.84
CA LEU A 186 -10.21 -14.50 -8.96
C LEU A 186 -10.15 -16.00 -9.17
N LYS A 187 -9.06 -16.52 -9.74
CA LYS A 187 -8.93 -17.94 -10.01
C LYS A 187 -8.59 -18.71 -8.73
N PRO A 188 -9.30 -19.80 -8.40
CA PRO A 188 -9.12 -20.50 -7.13
C PRO A 188 -7.69 -20.95 -6.84
N GLN A 189 -6.98 -21.49 -7.85
CA GLN A 189 -5.59 -21.94 -7.71
C GLN A 189 -4.65 -20.77 -7.38
N ASN A 190 -4.87 -19.60 -8.01
CA ASN A 190 -4.09 -18.40 -7.75
C ASN A 190 -4.42 -17.84 -6.36
N GLY A 191 -5.66 -17.90 -5.94
CA GLY A 191 -6.08 -17.53 -4.59
C GLY A 191 -5.42 -18.39 -3.49
N ILE A 192 -5.26 -19.70 -3.75
CA ILE A 192 -4.54 -20.59 -2.82
C ILE A 192 -3.05 -20.20 -2.76
N LEU A 193 -2.41 -19.95 -3.90
CA LEU A 193 -1.01 -19.50 -3.94
C LEU A 193 -0.84 -18.16 -3.25
N TRP A 194 -1.75 -17.20 -3.51
CA TRP A 194 -1.78 -15.89 -2.84
C TRP A 194 -1.82 -16.06 -1.31
N GLN A 195 -2.75 -16.87 -0.79
CA GLN A 195 -2.89 -17.11 0.64
C GLN A 195 -1.63 -17.72 1.27
N ARG A 196 -1.05 -18.73 0.60
CA ARG A 196 0.19 -19.37 1.08
C ARG A 196 1.35 -18.41 1.11
N THR A 197 1.57 -17.65 0.04
CA THR A 197 2.65 -16.66 -0.02
C THR A 197 2.47 -15.56 1.01
N PHE A 198 1.24 -15.05 1.17
CA PHE A 198 0.89 -14.05 2.16
C PHE A 198 1.22 -14.49 3.59
N PHE A 199 0.76 -15.68 4.00
CA PHE A 199 1.02 -16.17 5.36
C PHE A 199 2.47 -16.59 5.55
N ASN A 200 3.12 -17.21 4.58
CA ASN A 200 4.55 -17.54 4.65
C ASN A 200 5.41 -16.31 4.87
N TRP A 201 5.07 -15.18 4.20
CA TRP A 201 5.76 -13.91 4.39
C TRP A 201 5.57 -13.37 5.80
N LEU A 202 4.33 -13.31 6.29
CA LEU A 202 4.04 -12.85 7.65
C LEU A 202 4.71 -13.75 8.70
N ASP A 203 4.61 -15.07 8.56
CA ASP A 203 5.20 -16.03 9.50
C ASP A 203 6.72 -15.88 9.58
N ARG A 204 7.38 -15.69 8.44
CA ARG A 204 8.83 -15.47 8.36
C ARG A 204 9.29 -14.27 9.20
N TRP A 205 8.58 -13.17 9.13
CA TRP A 205 9.02 -11.91 9.73
C TRP A 205 8.43 -11.61 11.10
N LEU A 206 7.27 -12.21 11.43
CA LEU A 206 6.57 -11.94 12.68
C LEU A 206 6.66 -13.08 13.71
N LYS A 207 6.85 -14.35 13.28
CA LYS A 207 6.83 -15.50 14.18
C LYS A 207 8.19 -16.17 14.36
N ASN A 208 9.11 -16.03 13.42
CA ASN A 208 10.46 -16.59 13.58
C ASN A 208 11.27 -15.67 14.51
N LYS A 209 11.46 -16.17 15.75
CA LYS A 209 12.35 -15.58 16.76
C LYS A 209 13.76 -16.12 16.59
#